data_835cb054d285c598ffdb16f8743b28e7
#
_entry.id   835cb054d285c598ffdb16f8743b28e7
#
_cell.length_a   1.000
_cell.length_b   1.000
_cell.length_c   1.000
_cell.angle_alpha   90.00
_cell.angle_beta   90.00
_cell.angle_gamma   90.00
#
_symmetry.space_group_name_H-M   'P 1'
#
loop_
_entity.id
_entity.type
_entity.pdbx_description
1 polymer ?
#
loop_
_entity_poly.entity_id
_entity_poly.type
_entity_poly.pdbx_seq_one_letter_code
_entity_poly.pdbx_strand_id
1 'polypeptide(L)'
;YYLRNDEMPSMVFTPDASYPLINCEKGMARTQYTAQMSNDDILEISGGQVINAVPAECYAVLASKHEEAVCSYIANNKNSCCFTAEQTESGIKVICKGESAHASTPQKAKNAITAMLEMLVTLDIKNETKKLLGDILKRYPYGETDGSSLGVACEDKSGALTCVLSLINAENGRLNFNTDIRFPMSMTLSQLKSKLENAVDGTGISI
;
A
#
# COMPACT_ATOMS: atom_id res chain seq x y z
N TYR A 1 23.35 -12.60 23.04
CA TYR A 1 24.35 -13.40 23.81
C TYR A 1 25.77 -12.99 23.47
N TYR A 2 26.20 -13.10 22.22
CA TYR A 2 27.58 -12.83 21.76
C TYR A 2 28.06 -11.44 22.19
N LEU A 3 27.35 -10.37 21.87
CA LEU A 3 27.73 -8.97 22.19
C LEU A 3 27.90 -8.67 23.69
N ARG A 4 27.49 -9.58 24.58
CA ARG A 4 27.58 -9.41 26.03
C ARG A 4 28.70 -10.24 26.66
N ASN A 5 29.19 -11.26 25.96
CA ASN A 5 30.06 -12.27 26.52
C ASN A 5 31.42 -12.43 25.80
N ASP A 6 31.51 -11.89 24.59
CA ASP A 6 32.69 -12.05 23.75
C ASP A 6 33.27 -10.67 23.36
N GLU A 7 34.56 -10.63 23.08
CA GLU A 7 35.19 -9.43 22.54
C GLU A 7 34.69 -9.11 21.15
N MET A 8 34.47 -7.83 20.88
CA MET A 8 34.03 -7.38 19.56
C MET A 8 35.11 -7.66 18.52
N PRO A 9 34.77 -8.34 17.40
CA PRO A 9 35.75 -8.60 16.35
C PRO A 9 36.19 -7.30 15.69
N SER A 10 37.45 -7.25 15.27
CA SER A 10 37.99 -6.10 14.53
C SER A 10 37.40 -5.95 13.11
N MET A 11 36.83 -7.02 12.59
CA MET A 11 36.20 -7.05 11.27
C MET A 11 35.01 -8.00 11.30
N VAL A 12 33.87 -7.55 10.74
CA VAL A 12 32.64 -8.33 10.57
C VAL A 12 32.17 -8.20 9.12
N PHE A 13 31.73 -9.29 8.52
CA PHE A 13 31.02 -9.26 7.25
C PHE A 13 29.79 -10.16 7.33
N THR A 14 28.77 -9.79 6.56
CA THR A 14 27.56 -10.62 6.41
C THR A 14 27.44 -11.08 4.95
N PRO A 15 27.24 -12.38 4.70
CA PRO A 15 27.02 -12.88 3.34
C PRO A 15 25.54 -12.79 2.92
N ASP A 16 24.74 -12.00 3.59
CA ASP A 16 23.29 -11.85 3.35
C ASP A 16 23.01 -10.80 2.28
N ALA A 17 23.51 -11.03 1.06
CA ALA A 17 23.32 -10.12 -0.06
C ALA A 17 23.57 -10.82 -1.40
N SER A 18 23.36 -10.10 -2.50
CA SER A 18 23.69 -10.59 -3.85
C SER A 18 25.21 -10.58 -4.09
N TYR A 19 25.71 -11.57 -4.82
CA TYR A 19 27.12 -11.71 -5.16
C TYR A 19 27.42 -11.19 -6.58
N PRO A 20 28.66 -10.80 -6.90
CA PRO A 20 29.85 -10.89 -6.04
C PRO A 20 30.05 -9.70 -5.11
N LEU A 21 29.46 -8.55 -5.42
CA LEU A 21 29.65 -7.31 -4.65
C LEU A 21 28.45 -6.38 -4.86
N ILE A 22 27.89 -5.86 -3.77
CA ILE A 22 26.99 -4.72 -3.78
C ILE A 22 27.81 -3.47 -3.44
N ASN A 23 27.84 -2.53 -4.37
CA ASN A 23 28.56 -1.27 -4.21
C ASN A 23 27.64 -0.06 -4.03
N CYS A 24 26.32 -0.30 -4.05
CA CYS A 24 25.31 0.75 -4.02
C CYS A 24 23.97 0.18 -3.55
N GLU A 25 23.33 0.83 -2.61
CA GLU A 25 21.99 0.47 -2.12
C GLU A 25 21.08 1.68 -2.12
N LYS A 26 19.78 1.44 -2.37
CA LYS A 26 18.74 2.46 -2.25
C LYS A 26 18.43 2.75 -0.80
N GLY A 27 18.07 3.99 -0.51
CA GLY A 27 17.46 4.34 0.76
C GLY A 27 16.09 3.67 0.93
N MET A 28 15.66 3.48 2.17
CA MET A 28 14.35 2.92 2.52
C MET A 28 13.60 3.88 3.43
N ALA A 29 12.33 4.14 3.08
CA ALA A 29 11.40 4.87 3.93
C ALA A 29 10.10 4.06 4.08
N ARG A 30 9.65 3.91 5.32
CA ARG A 30 8.36 3.34 5.66
C ARG A 30 7.52 4.45 6.26
N THR A 31 6.39 4.73 5.63
CA THR A 31 5.54 5.84 6.03
C THR A 31 4.20 5.29 6.50
N GLN A 32 3.73 5.78 7.63
CA GLN A 32 2.40 5.49 8.16
C GLN A 32 1.51 6.70 7.95
N TYR A 33 0.31 6.46 7.46
CA TYR A 33 -0.71 7.47 7.23
C TYR A 33 -1.95 7.14 8.05
N THR A 34 -2.65 8.17 8.51
CA THR A 34 -3.91 8.04 9.23
C THR A 34 -4.93 9.07 8.75
N ALA A 35 -6.20 8.69 8.75
CA ALA A 35 -7.32 9.57 8.43
C ALA A 35 -8.58 9.14 9.20
N GLN A 36 -9.54 10.05 9.36
CA GLN A 36 -10.88 9.71 9.82
C GLN A 36 -11.72 9.20 8.65
N MET A 37 -12.47 8.13 8.86
CA MET A 37 -13.34 7.52 7.85
C MET A 37 -14.68 7.17 8.46
N SER A 38 -15.80 7.51 7.80
CA SER A 38 -17.12 7.04 8.21
C SER A 38 -17.23 5.52 7.97
N ASN A 39 -17.81 4.80 8.92
CA ASN A 39 -18.04 3.34 8.87
C ASN A 39 -19.50 2.96 8.54
N ASP A 40 -20.30 3.87 7.98
CA ASP A 40 -21.71 3.57 7.67
C ASP A 40 -21.87 2.66 6.45
N ASP A 41 -21.01 2.79 5.48
CA ASP A 41 -21.02 2.03 4.21
C ASP A 41 -19.96 0.93 4.19
N ILE A 42 -18.79 1.26 4.70
CA ILE A 42 -17.62 0.36 4.80
C ILE A 42 -17.37 0.13 6.28
N LEU A 43 -17.64 -1.08 6.74
CA LEU A 43 -17.53 -1.46 8.14
C LEU A 43 -16.09 -1.79 8.52
N GLU A 44 -15.36 -2.40 7.57
CA GLU A 44 -13.98 -2.82 7.75
C GLU A 44 -13.23 -2.85 6.42
N ILE A 45 -11.96 -2.51 6.43
CA ILE A 45 -11.00 -2.81 5.36
C ILE A 45 -9.75 -3.37 6.03
N SER A 46 -9.22 -4.47 5.49
CA SER A 46 -7.93 -5.00 5.93
C SER A 46 -7.17 -5.60 4.75
N GLY A 47 -5.89 -5.26 4.63
CA GLY A 47 -5.04 -5.76 3.55
C GLY A 47 -3.56 -5.66 3.88
N GLY A 48 -2.79 -6.64 3.35
CA GLY A 48 -1.37 -6.79 3.60
C GLY A 48 -1.05 -7.45 4.94
N GLN A 49 0.09 -8.11 5.00
CA GLN A 49 0.59 -8.81 6.20
C GLN A 49 1.94 -8.26 6.65
N VAL A 50 2.78 -7.86 5.70
CA VAL A 50 4.13 -7.34 5.97
C VAL A 50 4.39 -6.09 5.14
N ILE A 51 5.10 -5.14 5.73
CA ILE A 51 5.30 -3.81 5.13
C ILE A 51 6.20 -3.83 3.89
N ASN A 52 7.12 -4.79 3.79
CA ASN A 52 8.10 -4.89 2.71
C ASN A 52 7.67 -5.78 1.54
N ALA A 53 6.38 -6.07 1.41
CA ALA A 53 5.83 -6.83 0.30
C ALA A 53 4.62 -6.14 -0.33
N VAL A 54 4.40 -6.38 -1.62
CA VAL A 54 3.15 -6.06 -2.28
C VAL A 54 2.06 -6.97 -1.74
N PRO A 55 0.91 -6.44 -1.26
CA PRO A 55 -0.14 -7.25 -0.66
C PRO A 55 -0.84 -8.13 -1.71
N ALA A 56 -0.84 -9.45 -1.46
CA ALA A 56 -1.55 -10.42 -2.29
C ALA A 56 -3.03 -10.53 -1.93
N GLU A 57 -3.46 -10.02 -0.79
CA GLU A 57 -4.85 -10.10 -0.37
C GLU A 57 -5.28 -8.81 0.34
N CYS A 58 -6.52 -8.43 0.06
CA CYS A 58 -7.23 -7.36 0.75
C CYS A 58 -8.70 -7.74 0.83
N TYR A 59 -9.36 -7.47 1.96
CA TYR A 59 -10.81 -7.60 2.06
C TYR A 59 -11.44 -6.31 2.58
N ALA A 60 -12.72 -6.15 2.25
CA ALA A 60 -13.58 -5.12 2.81
C ALA A 60 -14.92 -5.74 3.22
N VAL A 61 -15.47 -5.32 4.36
CA VAL A 61 -16.83 -5.63 4.79
C VAL A 61 -17.69 -4.40 4.55
N LEU A 62 -18.74 -4.56 3.77
CA LEU A 62 -19.64 -3.48 3.32
C LEU A 62 -21.05 -3.71 3.85
N ALA A 63 -21.79 -2.63 4.07
CA ALA A 63 -23.20 -2.72 4.38
C ALA A 63 -23.96 -3.47 3.27
N SER A 64 -24.94 -4.30 3.63
CA SER A 64 -25.69 -5.18 2.70
C SER A 64 -26.31 -4.48 1.50
N LYS A 65 -26.64 -3.18 1.62
CA LYS A 65 -27.19 -2.38 0.51
C LYS A 65 -26.27 -2.29 -0.72
N HIS A 66 -24.99 -2.61 -0.59
CA HIS A 66 -24.00 -2.57 -1.68
C HIS A 66 -23.85 -3.89 -2.43
N GLU A 67 -24.58 -4.94 -2.07
CA GLU A 67 -24.44 -6.29 -2.63
C GLU A 67 -24.59 -6.31 -4.16
N GLU A 68 -25.63 -5.71 -4.69
CA GLU A 68 -25.90 -5.69 -6.14
C GLU A 68 -24.77 -4.97 -6.90
N ALA A 69 -24.29 -3.84 -6.37
CA ALA A 69 -23.21 -3.08 -6.99
C ALA A 69 -21.88 -3.86 -6.96
N VAL A 70 -21.60 -4.57 -5.85
CA VAL A 70 -20.43 -5.44 -5.72
C VAL A 70 -20.48 -6.59 -6.72
N CYS A 71 -21.61 -7.31 -6.80
CA CYS A 71 -21.79 -8.40 -7.75
C CYS A 71 -21.65 -7.92 -9.20
N SER A 72 -22.21 -6.75 -9.53
CA SER A 72 -22.07 -6.13 -10.83
C SER A 72 -20.61 -5.77 -11.15
N TYR A 73 -19.87 -5.23 -10.17
CA TYR A 73 -18.45 -4.93 -10.35
C TYR A 73 -17.64 -6.21 -10.61
N ILE A 74 -17.86 -7.27 -9.81
CA ILE A 74 -17.16 -8.55 -9.96
C ILE A 74 -17.40 -9.14 -11.35
N ALA A 75 -18.64 -9.15 -11.81
CA ALA A 75 -19.02 -9.68 -13.12
C ALA A 75 -18.39 -8.92 -14.30
N ASN A 76 -18.10 -7.62 -14.14
CA ASN A 76 -17.55 -6.73 -15.17
C ASN A 76 -16.08 -6.37 -14.93
N ASN A 77 -15.44 -6.93 -13.91
CA ASN A 77 -14.08 -6.58 -13.53
C ASN A 77 -13.08 -6.83 -14.66
N LYS A 78 -12.34 -5.77 -15.00
CA LYS A 78 -11.28 -5.78 -16.02
C LYS A 78 -9.86 -5.75 -15.44
N ASN A 79 -9.76 -5.60 -14.13
CA ASN A 79 -8.50 -5.57 -13.44
C ASN A 79 -7.94 -7.02 -13.33
N SER A 80 -6.64 -7.16 -13.22
CA SER A 80 -5.99 -8.47 -13.21
C SER A 80 -6.04 -9.19 -11.84
N CYS A 81 -6.63 -8.56 -10.80
CA CYS A 81 -6.90 -9.20 -9.51
C CYS A 81 -8.23 -9.96 -9.55
N CYS A 82 -8.32 -11.02 -8.78
CA CYS A 82 -9.53 -11.82 -8.63
C CYS A 82 -10.36 -11.30 -7.45
N PHE A 83 -11.65 -11.04 -7.70
CA PHE A 83 -12.59 -10.64 -6.65
C PHE A 83 -13.61 -11.74 -6.39
N THR A 84 -13.90 -11.97 -5.11
CA THR A 84 -15.00 -12.83 -4.64
C THR A 84 -15.78 -12.09 -3.56
N ALA A 85 -17.04 -12.47 -3.37
CA ALA A 85 -17.89 -11.89 -2.33
C ALA A 85 -18.64 -12.99 -1.60
N GLU A 86 -18.85 -12.82 -0.30
CA GLU A 86 -19.62 -13.71 0.55
C GLU A 86 -20.50 -12.93 1.51
N GLN A 87 -21.69 -13.43 1.80
CA GLN A 87 -22.57 -12.85 2.80
C GLN A 87 -22.04 -13.11 4.21
N THR A 88 -22.18 -12.11 5.09
CA THR A 88 -21.85 -12.20 6.50
C THR A 88 -23.02 -11.67 7.34
N GLU A 89 -22.99 -11.87 8.64
CA GLU A 89 -24.02 -11.33 9.57
C GLU A 89 -24.07 -9.79 9.54
N SER A 90 -22.95 -9.12 9.28
CA SER A 90 -22.82 -7.66 9.28
C SER A 90 -23.00 -7.02 7.90
N GLY A 91 -23.02 -7.81 6.81
CA GLY A 91 -23.11 -7.30 5.45
C GLY A 91 -22.47 -8.21 4.42
N ILE A 92 -21.85 -7.65 3.37
CA ILE A 92 -21.14 -8.39 2.34
C ILE A 92 -19.62 -8.23 2.51
N LYS A 93 -18.91 -9.34 2.61
CA LYS A 93 -17.44 -9.36 2.61
C LYS A 93 -16.93 -9.58 1.20
N VAL A 94 -16.15 -8.63 0.72
CA VAL A 94 -15.47 -8.71 -0.58
C VAL A 94 -14.00 -9.01 -0.35
N ILE A 95 -13.47 -9.99 -1.08
CA ILE A 95 -12.08 -10.40 -1.00
C ILE A 95 -11.44 -10.16 -2.38
N CYS A 96 -10.35 -9.42 -2.39
CA CYS A 96 -9.52 -9.21 -3.57
C CYS A 96 -8.22 -9.99 -3.43
N LYS A 97 -7.90 -10.84 -4.42
CA LYS A 97 -6.65 -11.59 -4.51
C LYS A 97 -5.82 -11.10 -5.67
N GLY A 98 -4.62 -10.63 -5.35
CA GLY A 98 -3.58 -10.21 -6.27
C GLY A 98 -2.39 -11.17 -6.28
N GLU A 99 -1.20 -10.64 -6.51
CA GLU A 99 0.07 -11.42 -6.55
C GLU A 99 1.12 -10.69 -5.73
N SER A 100 1.77 -11.37 -4.78
CA SER A 100 2.81 -10.77 -3.95
C SER A 100 4.16 -10.76 -4.65
N ALA A 101 4.95 -9.72 -4.34
CA ALA A 101 6.38 -9.66 -4.60
C ALA A 101 7.05 -8.78 -3.53
N HIS A 102 8.37 -8.83 -3.45
CA HIS A 102 9.11 -7.93 -2.56
C HIS A 102 8.95 -6.47 -3.00
N ALA A 103 8.83 -5.53 -2.06
CA ALA A 103 8.60 -4.10 -2.34
C ALA A 103 9.72 -3.44 -3.18
N SER A 104 10.90 -4.05 -3.29
CA SER A 104 11.95 -3.58 -4.18
C SER A 104 11.77 -3.97 -5.66
N THR A 105 10.86 -4.90 -5.95
CA THR A 105 10.53 -5.38 -7.32
C THR A 105 9.02 -5.49 -7.52
N PRO A 106 8.26 -4.41 -7.26
CA PRO A 106 6.78 -4.45 -7.22
C PRO A 106 6.15 -4.66 -8.61
N GLN A 107 6.90 -4.42 -9.69
CA GLN A 107 6.43 -4.57 -11.08
C GLN A 107 6.03 -6.02 -11.44
N LYS A 108 6.46 -6.98 -10.64
CA LYS A 108 6.15 -8.42 -10.79
C LYS A 108 4.89 -8.85 -10.05
N ALA A 109 4.19 -7.92 -9.43
CA ALA A 109 3.10 -8.20 -8.52
C ALA A 109 1.80 -7.48 -8.94
N LYS A 110 0.70 -7.86 -8.27
CA LYS A 110 -0.61 -7.21 -8.39
C LYS A 110 -1.08 -6.82 -7.00
N ASN A 111 -1.14 -5.53 -6.73
CA ASN A 111 -1.48 -5.00 -5.42
C ASN A 111 -2.99 -5.12 -5.14
N ALA A 112 -3.36 -6.03 -4.24
CA ALA A 112 -4.76 -6.26 -3.88
C ALA A 112 -5.41 -5.07 -3.16
N ILE A 113 -4.63 -4.24 -2.44
CA ILE A 113 -5.15 -3.06 -1.75
C ILE A 113 -5.58 -2.01 -2.76
N THR A 114 -4.72 -1.64 -3.71
CA THR A 114 -5.05 -0.61 -4.70
C THR A 114 -6.16 -1.07 -5.64
N ALA A 115 -6.23 -2.37 -5.97
CA ALA A 115 -7.34 -2.96 -6.69
C ALA A 115 -8.66 -2.88 -5.90
N MET A 116 -8.63 -3.15 -4.58
CA MET A 116 -9.80 -3.00 -3.72
C MET A 116 -10.26 -1.54 -3.65
N LEU A 117 -9.34 -0.59 -3.52
CA LEU A 117 -9.69 0.84 -3.53
C LEU A 117 -10.36 1.28 -4.85
N GLU A 118 -9.91 0.77 -6.01
CA GLU A 118 -10.59 0.99 -7.29
C GLU A 118 -12.05 0.52 -7.26
N MET A 119 -12.32 -0.64 -6.71
CA MET A 119 -13.70 -1.14 -6.55
C MET A 119 -14.51 -0.24 -5.62
N LEU A 120 -13.99 0.08 -4.43
CA LEU A 120 -14.71 0.83 -3.41
C LEU A 120 -15.14 2.23 -3.88
N VAL A 121 -14.31 2.92 -4.66
CA VAL A 121 -14.66 4.26 -5.18
C VAL A 121 -15.74 4.23 -6.27
N THR A 122 -16.06 3.06 -6.83
CA THR A 122 -17.20 2.92 -7.79
C THR A 122 -18.55 2.86 -7.09
N LEU A 123 -18.57 2.46 -5.81
CA LEU A 123 -19.80 2.28 -5.04
C LEU A 123 -20.46 3.64 -4.70
N ASP A 124 -21.77 3.58 -4.44
CA ASP A 124 -22.53 4.72 -3.91
C ASP A 124 -22.40 4.80 -2.39
N ILE A 125 -21.22 5.19 -1.93
CA ILE A 125 -20.86 5.38 -0.53
C ILE A 125 -20.87 6.87 -0.18
N LYS A 126 -20.83 7.20 1.12
CA LYS A 126 -20.75 8.60 1.58
C LYS A 126 -19.65 9.38 0.86
N ASN A 127 -19.98 10.58 0.42
CA ASN A 127 -19.07 11.44 -0.36
C ASN A 127 -17.72 11.68 0.33
N GLU A 128 -17.71 11.85 1.65
CA GLU A 128 -16.48 12.07 2.43
C GLU A 128 -15.56 10.85 2.37
N THR A 129 -16.10 9.65 2.59
CA THR A 129 -15.38 8.38 2.48
C THR A 129 -14.91 8.14 1.04
N LYS A 130 -15.79 8.38 0.07
CA LYS A 130 -15.46 8.24 -1.36
C LYS A 130 -14.33 9.19 -1.76
N LYS A 131 -14.39 10.45 -1.29
CA LYS A 131 -13.33 11.43 -1.52
C LYS A 131 -12.00 10.96 -0.90
N LEU A 132 -12.01 10.51 0.36
CA LEU A 132 -10.81 10.03 1.05
C LEU A 132 -10.16 8.86 0.30
N LEU A 133 -10.94 7.81 -0.03
CA LEU A 133 -10.43 6.65 -0.77
C LEU A 133 -9.95 7.05 -2.18
N GLY A 134 -10.65 7.97 -2.84
CA GLY A 134 -10.25 8.53 -4.12
C GLY A 134 -8.96 9.35 -4.03
N ASP A 135 -8.74 10.07 -2.94
CA ASP A 135 -7.51 10.82 -2.71
C ASP A 135 -6.31 9.89 -2.44
N ILE A 136 -6.54 8.73 -1.79
CA ILE A 136 -5.52 7.68 -1.65
C ILE A 136 -5.24 7.06 -3.03
N LEU A 137 -6.28 6.65 -3.76
CA LEU A 137 -6.14 5.99 -5.06
C LEU A 137 -5.46 6.88 -6.11
N LYS A 138 -5.69 8.19 -6.09
CA LYS A 138 -4.98 9.15 -6.96
C LYS A 138 -3.46 9.17 -6.71
N ARG A 139 -3.02 8.87 -5.50
CA ARG A 139 -1.61 8.87 -5.08
C ARG A 139 -0.95 7.51 -5.23
N TYR A 140 -1.76 6.46 -5.15
CA TYR A 140 -1.36 5.06 -5.26
C TYR A 140 -2.28 4.33 -6.24
N PRO A 141 -2.31 4.71 -7.54
CA PRO A 141 -3.17 4.07 -8.52
C PRO A 141 -2.76 2.61 -8.75
N TYR A 142 -3.73 1.79 -9.11
CA TYR A 142 -3.47 0.39 -9.41
C TYR A 142 -2.48 0.26 -10.58
N GLY A 143 -1.46 -0.58 -10.39
CA GLY A 143 -0.42 -0.83 -11.39
C GLY A 143 0.75 0.16 -11.35
N GLU A 144 0.65 1.30 -10.67
CA GLU A 144 1.79 2.19 -10.47
C GLU A 144 2.71 1.67 -9.35
N THR A 145 4.01 1.74 -9.58
CA THR A 145 5.00 1.17 -8.65
C THR A 145 6.20 2.08 -8.40
N ASP A 146 6.25 3.27 -9.01
CA ASP A 146 7.38 4.19 -8.98
C ASP A 146 7.09 5.51 -8.24
N GLY A 147 5.84 5.71 -7.76
CA GLY A 147 5.41 6.92 -7.08
C GLY A 147 5.30 8.16 -7.97
N SER A 148 5.08 7.99 -9.27
CA SER A 148 4.85 9.09 -10.23
C SER A 148 3.69 9.96 -9.78
N SER A 149 2.58 9.37 -9.35
CA SER A 149 1.38 10.08 -8.87
C SER A 149 1.59 10.84 -7.56
N LEU A 150 2.63 10.49 -6.79
CA LEU A 150 3.09 11.23 -5.61
C LEU A 150 4.10 12.34 -5.94
N GLY A 151 4.58 12.41 -7.19
CA GLY A 151 5.65 13.31 -7.59
C GLY A 151 7.02 12.96 -7.00
N VAL A 152 7.22 11.68 -6.62
CA VAL A 152 8.49 11.20 -6.03
C VAL A 152 9.32 10.36 -7.00
N ALA A 153 8.77 9.96 -8.15
CA ALA A 153 9.48 9.15 -9.12
C ALA A 153 10.83 9.77 -9.50
N CYS A 154 11.87 8.96 -9.44
CA CYS A 154 13.24 9.32 -9.85
C CYS A 154 14.05 8.04 -10.05
N GLU A 155 15.16 8.20 -10.80
CA GLU A 155 16.08 7.10 -11.10
C GLU A 155 17.52 7.62 -11.13
N ASP A 156 18.46 6.79 -10.70
CA ASP A 156 19.89 7.00 -10.87
C ASP A 156 20.62 5.65 -11.02
N LYS A 157 21.94 5.64 -10.88
CA LYS A 157 22.76 4.42 -10.98
C LYS A 157 22.39 3.33 -9.96
N SER A 158 21.67 3.67 -8.89
CA SER A 158 21.14 2.69 -7.92
C SER A 158 19.79 2.10 -8.37
N GLY A 159 19.24 2.58 -9.48
CA GLY A 159 17.97 2.16 -10.10
C GLY A 159 16.79 3.09 -9.78
N ALA A 160 15.63 2.80 -10.33
CA ALA A 160 14.41 3.59 -10.19
C ALA A 160 13.81 3.48 -8.77
N LEU A 161 13.14 4.54 -8.30
CA LEU A 161 12.35 4.50 -7.08
C LEU A 161 11.25 3.44 -7.18
N THR A 162 11.01 2.72 -6.08
CA THR A 162 9.81 1.88 -5.94
C THR A 162 8.95 2.34 -4.78
N CYS A 163 7.64 2.33 -4.98
CA CYS A 163 6.64 2.78 -4.01
C CYS A 163 5.50 1.78 -3.94
N VAL A 164 5.23 1.25 -2.76
CA VAL A 164 4.20 0.23 -2.53
C VAL A 164 3.29 0.66 -1.39
N LEU A 165 1.97 0.71 -1.63
CA LEU A 165 0.98 0.72 -0.56
C LEU A 165 0.87 -0.71 -0.05
N SER A 166 1.47 -0.96 1.12
CA SER A 166 1.76 -2.32 1.62
C SER A 166 0.74 -2.83 2.63
N LEU A 167 0.20 -1.94 3.45
CA LEU A 167 -0.76 -2.27 4.50
C LEU A 167 -1.91 -1.28 4.51
N ILE A 168 -3.12 -1.76 4.76
CA ILE A 168 -4.29 -0.94 5.04
C ILE A 168 -5.12 -1.58 6.14
N ASN A 169 -5.65 -0.76 7.04
CA ASN A 169 -6.66 -1.15 8.02
C ASN A 169 -7.62 0.02 8.23
N ALA A 170 -8.90 -0.27 8.11
CA ALA A 170 -9.97 0.68 8.44
C ALA A 170 -10.98 -0.01 9.34
N GLU A 171 -11.13 0.52 10.53
CA GLU A 171 -12.02 0.01 11.57
C GLU A 171 -12.37 1.12 12.55
N ASN A 172 -13.57 1.07 13.13
CA ASN A 172 -14.02 2.00 14.18
C ASN A 172 -13.86 3.49 13.81
N GLY A 173 -14.12 3.83 12.55
CA GLY A 173 -14.07 5.22 12.07
C GLY A 173 -12.65 5.75 11.79
N ARG A 174 -11.64 4.90 11.84
CA ARG A 174 -10.24 5.26 11.56
C ARG A 174 -9.68 4.43 10.42
N LEU A 175 -9.02 5.09 9.49
CA LEU A 175 -8.25 4.47 8.43
C LEU A 175 -6.76 4.67 8.71
N ASN A 176 -5.98 3.58 8.65
CA ASN A 176 -4.53 3.61 8.67
C ASN A 176 -4.01 2.88 7.44
N PHE A 177 -2.95 3.39 6.83
CA PHE A 177 -2.26 2.68 5.78
C PHE A 177 -0.75 2.95 5.82
N ASN A 178 0.03 2.02 5.29
CA ASN A 178 1.48 2.10 5.30
C ASN A 178 2.05 1.88 3.90
N THR A 179 3.16 2.54 3.63
CA THR A 179 3.92 2.38 2.39
C THR A 179 5.36 1.98 2.64
N ASP A 180 5.92 1.19 1.74
CA ASP A 180 7.38 0.93 1.64
C ASP A 180 7.89 1.61 0.37
N ILE A 181 8.83 2.53 0.54
CA ILE A 181 9.46 3.27 -0.57
C ILE A 181 10.95 2.98 -0.57
N ARG A 182 11.47 2.56 -1.73
CA ARG A 182 12.90 2.41 -1.97
C ARG A 182 13.34 3.53 -2.91
N PHE A 183 14.12 4.48 -2.41
CA PHE A 183 14.50 5.67 -3.16
C PHE A 183 15.98 5.66 -3.54
N PRO A 184 16.32 6.17 -4.75
CA PRO A 184 17.69 6.23 -5.25
C PRO A 184 18.61 7.08 -4.38
N MET A 185 19.93 6.89 -4.53
CA MET A 185 20.96 7.62 -3.79
C MET A 185 20.93 9.14 -4.06
N SER A 186 20.42 9.57 -5.20
CA SER A 186 20.27 10.98 -5.56
C SER A 186 19.17 11.71 -4.79
N MET A 187 18.28 10.98 -4.09
CA MET A 187 17.23 11.55 -3.26
C MET A 187 17.58 11.41 -1.78
N THR A 188 17.43 12.48 -1.01
CA THR A 188 17.56 12.42 0.46
C THR A 188 16.23 12.08 1.13
N LEU A 189 16.28 11.51 2.33
CA LEU A 189 15.08 11.22 3.13
C LEU A 189 14.28 12.51 3.41
N SER A 190 14.94 13.64 3.64
CA SER A 190 14.27 14.94 3.87
C SER A 190 13.49 15.42 2.63
N GLN A 191 14.07 15.27 1.44
CA GLN A 191 13.39 15.60 0.19
C GLN A 191 12.18 14.70 -0.05
N LEU A 192 12.33 13.39 0.17
CA LEU A 192 11.22 12.44 0.07
C LEU A 192 10.10 12.81 1.03
N LYS A 193 10.43 13.03 2.32
CA LYS A 193 9.46 13.41 3.35
C LYS A 193 8.66 14.66 2.96
N SER A 194 9.34 15.74 2.56
CA SER A 194 8.65 16.97 2.13
C SER A 194 7.72 16.75 0.95
N LYS A 195 8.09 15.90 -0.02
CA LYS A 195 7.22 15.56 -1.15
C LYS A 195 5.99 14.78 -0.71
N LEU A 196 6.14 13.80 0.21
CA LEU A 196 5.03 13.02 0.75
C LEU A 196 4.06 13.89 1.57
N GLU A 197 4.58 14.79 2.42
CA GLU A 197 3.78 15.76 3.18
C GLU A 197 2.97 16.66 2.24
N ASN A 198 3.61 17.22 1.22
CA ASN A 198 2.93 18.04 0.20
C ASN A 198 1.87 17.25 -0.58
N ALA A 199 2.13 15.97 -0.86
CA ALA A 199 1.20 15.13 -1.60
C ALA A 199 -0.11 14.89 -0.84
N VAL A 200 -0.12 14.89 0.48
CA VAL A 200 -1.33 14.66 1.30
C VAL A 200 -1.94 15.96 1.85
N ASP A 201 -1.32 17.09 1.62
CA ASP A 201 -1.84 18.38 2.10
C ASP A 201 -3.27 18.64 1.60
N GLY A 202 -4.13 19.16 2.48
CA GLY A 202 -5.54 19.44 2.19
C GLY A 202 -6.46 18.22 1.98
N THR A 203 -5.96 16.98 2.19
CA THR A 203 -6.78 15.75 1.99
C THR A 203 -7.44 15.23 3.26
N GLY A 204 -7.03 15.69 4.43
CA GLY A 204 -7.42 15.11 5.72
C GLY A 204 -6.63 13.85 6.10
N ILE A 205 -5.60 13.49 5.31
CA ILE A 205 -4.64 12.41 5.61
C ILE A 205 -3.46 13.03 6.35
N SER A 206 -3.03 12.41 7.44
CA SER A 206 -1.85 12.78 8.24
C SER A 206 -0.77 11.71 8.11
N ILE A 207 0.49 12.12 8.12
CA ILE A 207 1.67 11.26 8.17
C ILE A 207 2.18 11.18 9.61
#